data_a483fc53406ce39203f01c836074e623
#
_entry.id   a483fc53406ce39203f01c836074e623
#
_cell.length_a   1.000
_cell.length_b   1.000
_cell.length_c   1.000
_cell.angle_alpha   90.00
_cell.angle_beta   90.00
_cell.angle_gamma   90.00
#
_symmetry.space_group_name_H-M   'P 1'
#
loop_
_entity.id
_entity.type
_entity.pdbx_description
1 polymer ?
#
loop_
_entity_poly.entity_id
_entity_poly.type
_entity_poly.pdbx_seq_one_letter_code
_entity_poly.pdbx_strand_id
1 'polypeptide(L)'
;MPKTVGVAVSNATFHFDKLYTYAVLPEHQDKVRLGSMVLVPFGRGSRARMGVVLACDAEPEHSKLKFLFDVAPASACLTPELLRLVHFLKERTFCTYYEAVKAVIPYGAQYKPTVAADGVTPVLQKQLIRHTENSYRLVGTLPQKPKPTAKQLAAVALLGGGPRTQTELEEKGISRAVLDNLCTKGVLECTKVNKSIDLYSSIPLQNEPIVLTQEQQAAYDALLPGLEDTAPHSALLYGVTGSGKTLVFLK
;
A
#
# COMPACT_ATOMS: atom_id res chain seq x y z
N MET A 1 0.03 -10.47 -25.18
CA MET A 1 0.53 -9.27 -24.48
C MET A 1 -0.02 -8.05 -25.19
N PRO A 2 -0.71 -7.14 -24.50
CA PRO A 2 -1.40 -6.03 -25.15
C PRO A 2 -0.39 -5.06 -25.76
N LYS A 3 -0.62 -4.66 -27.01
CA LYS A 3 0.16 -3.62 -27.69
C LYS A 3 -0.40 -2.23 -27.43
N THR A 4 -1.69 -2.15 -27.18
CA THR A 4 -2.43 -0.93 -26.89
C THR A 4 -3.34 -1.14 -25.68
N VAL A 5 -3.61 -0.09 -24.92
CA VAL A 5 -4.47 -0.14 -23.74
C VAL A 5 -5.35 1.09 -23.65
N GLY A 6 -6.59 0.89 -23.21
CA GLY A 6 -7.53 1.94 -22.83
C GLY A 6 -7.38 2.29 -21.37
N VAL A 7 -7.05 3.54 -21.09
CA VAL A 7 -6.69 4.03 -19.75
C VAL A 7 -7.69 5.08 -19.26
N ALA A 8 -8.23 4.88 -18.08
CA ALA A 8 -8.92 5.91 -17.32
C ALA A 8 -7.88 6.84 -16.67
N VAL A 9 -7.87 8.12 -17.05
CA VAL A 9 -6.83 9.07 -16.65
C VAL A 9 -7.32 9.98 -15.52
N SER A 10 -6.47 10.23 -14.53
CA SER A 10 -6.76 11.12 -13.42
C SER A 10 -6.99 12.56 -13.86
N ASN A 11 -7.90 13.25 -13.17
CA ASN A 11 -8.28 14.64 -13.45
C ASN A 11 -8.86 14.88 -14.87
N ALA A 12 -9.39 13.85 -15.51
CA ALA A 12 -10.30 14.05 -16.63
C ALA A 12 -11.60 14.66 -16.10
N THR A 13 -12.11 15.69 -16.74
CA THR A 13 -13.41 16.25 -16.37
C THR A 13 -14.53 15.37 -16.93
N PHE A 14 -15.70 15.43 -16.33
CA PHE A 14 -16.84 14.58 -16.70
C PHE A 14 -17.17 14.60 -18.20
N HIS A 15 -17.07 15.76 -18.85
CA HIS A 15 -17.31 15.92 -20.29
C HIS A 15 -16.26 15.23 -21.20
N PHE A 16 -15.07 14.98 -20.66
CA PHE A 16 -13.97 14.31 -21.36
C PHE A 16 -13.64 12.96 -20.74
N ASP A 17 -14.59 12.41 -19.97
CA ASP A 17 -14.42 11.12 -19.30
C ASP A 17 -14.63 9.97 -20.30
N LYS A 18 -13.53 9.48 -20.83
CA LYS A 18 -13.43 8.30 -21.69
C LYS A 18 -12.16 7.53 -21.41
N LEU A 19 -12.04 6.35 -21.97
CA LEU A 19 -10.77 5.62 -21.98
C LEU A 19 -9.89 6.19 -23.08
N TYR A 20 -8.69 6.61 -22.71
CA TYR A 20 -7.68 7.12 -23.66
C TYR A 20 -6.74 5.99 -24.07
N THR A 21 -6.54 5.83 -25.39
CA THR A 21 -5.70 4.76 -25.92
C THR A 21 -4.22 5.15 -25.91
N TYR A 22 -3.40 4.27 -25.34
CA TYR A 22 -1.94 4.39 -25.27
C TYR A 22 -1.26 3.15 -25.85
N ALA A 23 -0.10 3.35 -26.47
CA ALA A 23 0.79 2.27 -26.87
C ALA A 23 1.62 1.79 -25.68
N VAL A 24 1.92 0.49 -25.65
CA VAL A 24 2.72 -0.15 -24.61
C VAL A 24 4.09 -0.50 -25.16
N LEU A 25 5.14 0.00 -24.51
CA LEU A 25 6.52 -0.33 -24.87
C LEU A 25 6.79 -1.84 -24.61
N PRO A 26 7.66 -2.48 -25.41
CA PRO A 26 7.98 -3.91 -25.25
C PRO A 26 8.37 -4.27 -23.81
N GLU A 27 9.11 -3.43 -23.11
CA GLU A 27 9.56 -3.61 -21.72
C GLU A 27 8.45 -3.58 -20.67
N HIS A 28 7.27 -3.06 -21.05
CA HIS A 28 6.09 -2.98 -20.18
C HIS A 28 5.02 -4.03 -20.52
N GLN A 29 5.10 -4.70 -21.67
CA GLN A 29 4.05 -5.60 -22.15
C GLN A 29 3.78 -6.76 -21.19
N ASP A 30 4.81 -7.28 -20.52
CA ASP A 30 4.67 -8.37 -19.54
C ASP A 30 4.02 -7.93 -18.22
N LYS A 31 4.08 -6.64 -17.93
CA LYS A 31 3.58 -6.05 -16.68
C LYS A 31 2.15 -5.53 -16.81
N VAL A 32 1.75 -5.14 -18.03
CA VAL A 32 0.47 -4.50 -18.28
C VAL A 32 -0.65 -5.52 -18.45
N ARG A 33 -1.74 -5.34 -17.70
CA ARG A 33 -2.98 -6.10 -17.78
C ARG A 33 -4.16 -5.26 -17.32
N LEU A 34 -5.38 -5.75 -17.48
CA LEU A 34 -6.57 -5.10 -16.94
C LEU A 34 -6.38 -4.81 -15.44
N GLY A 35 -6.69 -3.60 -15.00
CA GLY A 35 -6.52 -3.15 -13.63
C GLY A 35 -5.13 -2.64 -13.28
N SER A 36 -4.14 -2.68 -14.19
CA SER A 36 -2.80 -2.13 -13.93
C SER A 36 -2.84 -0.63 -13.72
N MET A 37 -2.20 -0.15 -12.65
CA MET A 37 -1.95 1.27 -12.44
C MET A 37 -0.78 1.71 -13.31
N VAL A 38 -0.97 2.79 -14.06
CA VAL A 38 0.00 3.28 -15.05
C VAL A 38 0.23 4.78 -14.92
N LEU A 39 1.37 5.22 -15.40
CA LEU A 39 1.70 6.63 -15.57
C LEU A 39 1.66 6.96 -17.05
N VAL A 40 0.90 7.98 -17.41
CA VAL A 40 0.66 8.33 -18.82
C VAL A 40 0.93 9.81 -19.11
N PRO A 41 1.42 10.14 -20.31
CA PRO A 41 1.47 11.52 -20.80
C PRO A 41 0.06 12.01 -21.17
N PHE A 42 -0.44 13.06 -20.53
CA PHE A 42 -1.79 13.58 -20.79
C PHE A 42 -1.77 15.07 -21.16
N GLY A 43 -2.67 15.43 -22.08
CA GLY A 43 -2.84 16.80 -22.56
C GLY A 43 -1.74 17.25 -23.55
N ARG A 44 -1.80 18.52 -23.97
CA ARG A 44 -0.87 19.11 -24.96
C ARG A 44 0.59 19.10 -24.47
N GLY A 45 0.82 19.34 -23.18
CA GLY A 45 2.15 19.37 -22.58
C GLY A 45 2.66 18.00 -22.10
N SER A 46 2.00 16.89 -22.45
CA SER A 46 2.38 15.53 -22.04
C SER A 46 2.71 15.40 -20.56
N ARG A 47 1.95 16.09 -19.70
CA ARG A 47 2.14 16.00 -18.24
C ARG A 47 1.87 14.59 -17.75
N ALA A 48 2.74 14.10 -16.87
CA ALA A 48 2.58 12.79 -16.24
C ALA A 48 1.30 12.76 -15.37
N ARG A 49 0.41 11.81 -15.65
CA ARG A 49 -0.85 11.59 -14.94
C ARG A 49 -1.01 10.13 -14.57
N MET A 50 -1.62 9.90 -13.42
CA MET A 50 -2.03 8.57 -13.02
C MET A 50 -3.16 8.08 -13.92
N GLY A 51 -3.14 6.79 -14.23
CA GLY A 51 -4.22 6.13 -14.91
C GLY A 51 -4.37 4.68 -14.46
N VAL A 52 -5.49 4.07 -14.85
CA VAL A 52 -5.73 2.63 -14.68
C VAL A 52 -6.18 2.04 -15.99
N VAL A 53 -5.61 0.90 -16.36
CA VAL A 53 -5.96 0.15 -17.56
C VAL A 53 -7.33 -0.51 -17.37
N LEU A 54 -8.32 -0.10 -18.15
CA LEU A 54 -9.67 -0.66 -18.14
C LEU A 54 -10.02 -1.40 -19.43
N ALA A 55 -9.16 -1.34 -20.47
CA ALA A 55 -9.29 -2.14 -21.68
C ALA A 55 -7.90 -2.55 -22.19
N CYS A 56 -7.77 -3.80 -22.67
CA CYS A 56 -6.59 -4.28 -23.40
C CYS A 56 -6.91 -4.35 -24.88
N ASP A 57 -5.87 -4.22 -25.73
CA ASP A 57 -5.96 -4.24 -27.19
C ASP A 57 -7.01 -3.25 -27.73
N ALA A 58 -7.05 -2.06 -27.10
CA ALA A 58 -7.97 -0.99 -27.47
C ALA A 58 -7.63 -0.48 -28.88
N GLU A 59 -8.68 -0.28 -29.68
CA GLU A 59 -8.52 0.30 -31.02
C GLU A 59 -8.00 1.75 -30.90
N PRO A 60 -7.00 2.11 -31.71
CA PRO A 60 -6.44 3.46 -31.69
C PRO A 60 -7.41 4.47 -32.31
N GLU A 61 -7.80 5.49 -31.57
CA GLU A 61 -8.58 6.63 -32.11
C GLU A 61 -7.76 7.53 -33.07
N HIS A 62 -6.43 7.45 -32.98
CA HIS A 62 -5.50 8.28 -33.76
C HIS A 62 -4.34 7.43 -34.30
N SER A 63 -3.83 7.83 -35.47
CA SER A 63 -2.70 7.16 -36.12
C SER A 63 -1.38 7.23 -35.30
N LYS A 64 -1.25 8.23 -34.41
CA LYS A 64 -0.06 8.40 -33.56
C LYS A 64 -0.45 8.33 -32.08
N LEU A 65 -0.13 7.23 -31.44
CA LEU A 65 -0.36 7.02 -30.02
C LEU A 65 0.84 7.49 -29.18
N LYS A 66 0.56 7.98 -27.97
CA LYS A 66 1.57 8.21 -26.94
C LYS A 66 1.84 6.90 -26.21
N PHE A 67 3.07 6.73 -25.72
CA PHE A 67 3.46 5.57 -24.90
C PHE A 67 3.19 5.82 -23.42
N LEU A 68 2.96 4.74 -22.67
CA LEU A 68 2.99 4.77 -21.21
C LEU A 68 4.38 5.20 -20.74
N PHE A 69 4.44 5.97 -19.64
CA PHE A 69 5.71 6.31 -19.00
C PHE A 69 6.18 5.19 -18.08
N ASP A 70 5.25 4.63 -17.27
CA ASP A 70 5.60 3.61 -16.27
C ASP A 70 4.38 2.77 -15.91
N VAL A 71 4.62 1.59 -15.33
CA VAL A 71 3.61 0.61 -14.91
C VAL A 71 3.92 0.15 -13.49
N ALA A 72 2.94 0.25 -12.59
CA ALA A 72 3.08 -0.24 -11.22
C ALA A 72 3.27 -1.77 -11.17
N PRO A 73 3.91 -2.29 -10.11
CA PRO A 73 4.08 -3.73 -9.92
C PRO A 73 2.74 -4.49 -9.99
N ALA A 74 2.80 -5.73 -10.43
CA ALA A 74 1.62 -6.59 -10.60
C ALA A 74 0.77 -6.75 -9.31
N SER A 75 1.40 -6.64 -8.14
CA SER A 75 0.72 -6.63 -6.84
C SER A 75 -0.16 -5.42 -6.58
N ALA A 76 -0.05 -4.37 -7.41
CA ALA A 76 -0.87 -3.16 -7.33
C ALA A 76 -2.03 -3.16 -8.34
N CYS A 77 -2.24 -4.26 -9.05
CA CYS A 77 -3.31 -4.40 -10.03
C CYS A 77 -4.66 -4.56 -9.35
N LEU A 78 -5.71 -3.92 -9.88
CA LEU A 78 -7.08 -4.14 -9.43
C LEU A 78 -7.52 -5.58 -9.72
N THR A 79 -8.20 -6.20 -8.76
CA THR A 79 -8.79 -7.52 -8.95
C THR A 79 -10.00 -7.46 -9.88
N PRO A 80 -10.44 -8.59 -10.47
CA PRO A 80 -11.65 -8.63 -11.29
C PRO A 80 -12.91 -8.11 -10.56
N GLU A 81 -13.02 -8.34 -9.26
CA GLU A 81 -14.11 -7.84 -8.42
C GLU A 81 -14.09 -6.31 -8.34
N LEU A 82 -12.91 -5.73 -8.08
CA LEU A 82 -12.75 -4.27 -8.02
C LEU A 82 -13.00 -3.62 -9.38
N LEU A 83 -12.61 -4.28 -10.48
CA LEU A 83 -12.93 -3.80 -11.82
C LEU A 83 -14.44 -3.78 -12.09
N ARG A 84 -15.16 -4.84 -11.69
CA ARG A 84 -16.64 -4.85 -11.78
C ARG A 84 -17.26 -3.74 -10.94
N LEU A 85 -16.72 -3.50 -9.74
CA LEU A 85 -17.18 -2.41 -8.88
C LEU A 85 -16.94 -1.03 -9.50
N VAL A 86 -15.80 -0.81 -10.18
CA VAL A 86 -15.51 0.43 -10.92
C VAL A 86 -16.57 0.68 -11.99
N HIS A 87 -16.90 -0.35 -12.79
CA HIS A 87 -17.94 -0.22 -13.84
C HIS A 87 -19.31 0.02 -13.23
N PHE A 88 -19.68 -0.72 -12.17
CA PHE A 88 -20.93 -0.52 -11.45
C PHE A 88 -21.07 0.91 -10.92
N LEU A 89 -20.02 1.46 -10.28
CA LEU A 89 -20.03 2.84 -9.78
C LEU A 89 -20.17 3.84 -10.92
N LYS A 90 -19.43 3.64 -12.02
CA LYS A 90 -19.52 4.51 -13.20
C LYS A 90 -20.93 4.55 -13.81
N GLU A 91 -21.62 3.41 -13.86
CA GLU A 91 -22.97 3.31 -14.43
C GLU A 91 -24.06 3.86 -13.50
N ARG A 92 -23.86 3.78 -12.18
CA ARG A 92 -24.87 4.10 -11.18
C ARG A 92 -24.72 5.49 -10.55
N THR A 93 -23.55 6.13 -10.74
CA THR A 93 -23.27 7.44 -10.13
C THR A 93 -22.71 8.43 -11.14
N PHE A 94 -22.81 9.73 -10.84
CA PHE A 94 -22.25 10.80 -11.68
C PHE A 94 -20.75 10.99 -11.40
N CYS A 95 -19.95 9.93 -11.52
CA CYS A 95 -18.51 10.00 -11.36
C CYS A 95 -17.76 9.72 -12.66
N THR A 96 -16.51 10.17 -12.77
CA THR A 96 -15.60 9.76 -13.84
C THR A 96 -15.08 8.34 -13.60
N TYR A 97 -14.57 7.66 -14.65
CA TYR A 97 -13.92 6.35 -14.49
C TYR A 97 -12.81 6.39 -13.43
N TYR A 98 -12.00 7.45 -13.43
CA TYR A 98 -10.89 7.53 -12.47
C TYR A 98 -11.38 7.82 -11.04
N GLU A 99 -12.47 8.56 -10.84
CA GLU A 99 -13.09 8.74 -9.52
C GLU A 99 -13.64 7.42 -8.98
N ALA A 100 -14.31 6.62 -9.82
CA ALA A 100 -14.72 5.27 -9.46
C ALA A 100 -13.53 4.39 -9.06
N VAL A 101 -12.45 4.42 -9.84
CA VAL A 101 -11.18 3.74 -9.51
C VAL A 101 -10.63 4.21 -8.17
N LYS A 102 -10.58 5.53 -7.94
CA LYS A 102 -10.06 6.09 -6.68
C LYS A 102 -10.88 5.68 -5.46
N ALA A 103 -12.19 5.52 -5.63
CA ALA A 103 -13.07 5.08 -4.54
C ALA A 103 -12.83 3.64 -4.10
N VAL A 104 -12.39 2.77 -5.02
CA VAL A 104 -12.15 1.34 -4.72
C VAL A 104 -10.72 1.03 -4.30
N ILE A 105 -9.76 1.94 -4.51
CA ILE A 105 -8.36 1.74 -4.12
C ILE A 105 -8.14 2.20 -2.68
N PRO A 106 -7.74 1.31 -1.76
CA PRO A 106 -7.37 1.72 -0.41
C PRO A 106 -6.23 2.74 -0.42
N TYR A 107 -6.25 3.69 0.51
CA TYR A 107 -5.23 4.75 0.61
C TYR A 107 -3.78 4.20 0.61
N GLY A 108 -3.53 3.12 1.34
CA GLY A 108 -2.21 2.48 1.42
C GLY A 108 -1.73 1.79 0.14
N ALA A 109 -2.63 1.57 -0.83
CA ALA A 109 -2.32 0.96 -2.12
C ALA A 109 -2.14 1.99 -3.25
N GLN A 110 -2.32 3.28 -2.96
CA GLN A 110 -2.23 4.35 -3.95
C GLN A 110 -0.78 4.61 -4.38
N TYR A 111 -0.63 5.02 -5.64
CA TYR A 111 0.63 5.47 -6.24
C TYR A 111 0.53 6.95 -6.61
N LYS A 112 1.67 7.60 -6.70
CA LYS A 112 1.80 9.00 -7.16
C LYS A 112 2.90 9.12 -8.21
N PRO A 113 2.78 10.08 -9.13
CA PRO A 113 3.87 10.40 -10.05
C PRO A 113 5.04 11.03 -9.28
N THR A 114 6.25 10.61 -9.62
CA THR A 114 7.51 11.22 -9.19
C THR A 114 8.49 11.22 -10.34
N VAL A 115 9.69 11.69 -10.12
CA VAL A 115 10.79 11.59 -11.08
C VAL A 115 11.85 10.61 -10.57
N ALA A 116 12.45 9.86 -11.47
CA ALA A 116 13.54 8.94 -11.16
C ALA A 116 14.79 9.70 -10.66
N ALA A 117 15.84 8.97 -10.31
CA ALA A 117 17.10 9.55 -9.83
C ALA A 117 17.81 10.44 -10.87
N ASP A 118 17.48 10.32 -12.14
CA ASP A 118 17.95 11.17 -13.24
C ASP A 118 17.31 12.57 -13.25
N GLY A 119 16.30 12.82 -12.40
CA GLY A 119 15.60 14.09 -12.29
C GLY A 119 14.67 14.43 -13.46
N VAL A 120 14.51 13.53 -14.45
CA VAL A 120 13.76 13.79 -15.70
C VAL A 120 12.69 12.74 -15.96
N THR A 121 13.00 11.47 -15.81
CA THR A 121 12.10 10.36 -16.18
C THR A 121 10.93 10.25 -15.20
N PRO A 122 9.66 10.38 -15.65
CA PRO A 122 8.49 10.20 -14.79
C PRO A 122 8.32 8.73 -14.42
N VAL A 123 8.18 8.45 -13.13
CA VAL A 123 7.99 7.08 -12.59
C VAL A 123 6.90 7.05 -11.53
N LEU A 124 6.40 5.85 -11.24
CA LEU A 124 5.42 5.59 -10.20
C LEU A 124 6.09 5.31 -8.86
N GLN A 125 5.67 6.01 -7.82
CA GLN A 125 6.08 5.75 -6.45
C GLN A 125 4.86 5.42 -5.59
N LYS A 126 4.98 4.38 -4.75
CA LYS A 126 3.94 4.06 -3.77
C LYS A 126 3.75 5.23 -2.79
N GLN A 127 2.50 5.66 -2.59
CA GLN A 127 2.19 6.82 -1.75
C GLN A 127 2.47 6.55 -0.28
N LEU A 128 2.14 5.36 0.21
CA LEU A 128 2.46 4.96 1.57
C LEU A 128 3.91 4.46 1.61
N ILE A 129 4.79 5.27 2.17
CA ILE A 129 6.16 4.88 2.48
C ILE A 129 6.08 4.06 3.79
N ARG A 130 6.46 2.79 3.73
CA ARG A 130 6.64 2.02 4.95
C ARG A 130 7.78 2.66 5.75
N HIS A 131 7.50 3.03 6.99
CA HIS A 131 8.56 3.41 7.90
C HIS A 131 9.45 2.19 8.11
N THR A 132 10.70 2.31 7.69
CA THR A 132 11.72 1.29 7.91
C THR A 132 12.71 1.79 8.94
N GLU A 133 13.20 0.89 9.76
CA GLU A 133 14.32 1.13 10.65
C GLU A 133 15.46 0.17 10.34
N ASN A 134 16.65 0.53 10.79
CA ASN A 134 17.81 -0.34 10.64
C ASN A 134 17.74 -1.47 11.67
N SER A 135 17.99 -2.68 11.23
CA SER A 135 18.20 -3.86 12.07
C SER A 135 19.63 -4.33 11.89
N TYR A 136 20.28 -4.65 12.98
CA TYR A 136 21.67 -5.05 13.01
C TYR A 136 21.78 -6.51 13.43
N ARG A 137 22.65 -7.24 12.76
CA ARG A 137 22.95 -8.64 13.03
C ARG A 137 24.46 -8.81 13.18
N LEU A 138 24.88 -9.62 14.14
CA LEU A 138 26.28 -10.01 14.32
C LEU A 138 26.68 -10.97 13.20
N VAL A 139 27.73 -10.65 12.44
CA VAL A 139 28.26 -11.48 11.35
C VAL A 139 29.76 -11.74 11.48
N GLY A 140 30.47 -10.93 12.25
CA GLY A 140 31.91 -11.02 12.48
C GLY A 140 32.30 -10.92 13.93
N THR A 141 33.59 -11.00 14.21
CA THR A 141 34.18 -10.86 15.54
C THR A 141 34.85 -9.52 15.72
N LEU A 142 34.84 -8.99 16.94
CA LEU A 142 35.55 -7.75 17.26
C LEU A 142 37.06 -7.93 17.06
N PRO A 143 37.72 -6.99 16.35
CA PRO A 143 39.17 -6.99 16.23
C PRO A 143 39.80 -6.69 17.60
N GLN A 144 40.89 -7.41 17.92
CA GLN A 144 41.59 -7.22 19.20
C GLN A 144 42.43 -5.92 19.24
N LYS A 145 42.80 -5.39 18.07
CA LYS A 145 43.55 -4.12 17.93
C LYS A 145 42.86 -3.19 16.93
N PRO A 146 42.54 -1.94 17.28
CA PRO A 146 42.61 -1.36 18.64
C PRO A 146 41.61 -2.01 19.60
N LYS A 147 41.93 -1.95 20.92
CA LYS A 147 41.09 -2.56 21.96
C LYS A 147 39.64 -2.06 21.85
N PRO A 148 38.63 -2.94 21.84
CA PRO A 148 37.24 -2.57 21.74
C PRO A 148 36.80 -1.69 22.92
N THR A 149 35.95 -0.71 22.64
CA THR A 149 35.35 0.14 23.69
C THR A 149 34.25 -0.63 24.44
N ALA A 150 33.96 -0.19 25.67
CA ALA A 150 32.89 -0.80 26.48
C ALA A 150 31.55 -0.83 25.74
N LYS A 151 31.22 0.24 24.98
CA LYS A 151 29.98 0.31 24.17
C LYS A 151 29.98 -0.67 22.98
N GLN A 152 31.13 -0.92 22.37
CA GLN A 152 31.24 -1.93 21.30
C GLN A 152 31.07 -3.35 21.85
N LEU A 153 31.65 -3.65 23.00
CA LEU A 153 31.46 -4.93 23.69
C LEU A 153 30.01 -5.14 24.10
N ALA A 154 29.36 -4.12 24.65
CA ALA A 154 27.94 -4.17 25.00
C ALA A 154 27.04 -4.39 23.79
N ALA A 155 27.31 -3.73 22.66
CA ALA A 155 26.55 -3.93 21.42
C ALA A 155 26.66 -5.38 20.91
N VAL A 156 27.86 -5.95 20.90
CA VAL A 156 28.08 -7.33 20.47
C VAL A 156 27.41 -8.33 21.43
N ALA A 157 27.49 -8.09 22.75
CA ALA A 157 26.80 -8.93 23.73
C ALA A 157 25.27 -8.93 23.54
N LEU A 158 24.67 -7.76 23.30
CA LEU A 158 23.23 -7.64 23.04
C LEU A 158 22.80 -8.34 21.74
N LEU A 159 23.64 -8.32 20.70
CA LEU A 159 23.38 -8.92 19.40
C LEU A 159 23.72 -10.42 19.36
N GLY A 160 24.42 -10.96 20.35
CA GLY A 160 24.66 -12.40 20.48
C GLY A 160 23.37 -13.21 20.65
N GLY A 161 22.29 -12.61 21.11
CA GLY A 161 20.96 -13.22 21.23
C GLY A 161 20.09 -13.13 19.96
N GLY A 162 20.60 -12.55 18.88
CA GLY A 162 19.87 -12.39 17.60
C GLY A 162 19.85 -10.97 17.07
N PRO A 163 19.26 -10.75 15.89
CA PRO A 163 19.12 -9.42 15.30
C PRO A 163 18.30 -8.49 16.19
N ARG A 164 18.68 -7.20 16.24
CA ARG A 164 17.94 -6.16 16.95
C ARG A 164 17.84 -4.89 16.12
N THR A 165 16.76 -4.13 16.36
CA THR A 165 16.54 -2.86 15.69
C THR A 165 17.41 -1.74 16.27
N GLN A 166 17.57 -0.66 15.48
CA GLN A 166 18.30 0.53 15.96
C GLN A 166 17.65 1.10 17.21
N THR A 167 16.31 1.18 17.25
CA THR A 167 15.54 1.71 18.39
C THR A 167 15.83 0.90 19.66
N GLU A 168 15.78 -0.44 19.60
CA GLU A 168 16.08 -1.30 20.75
C GLU A 168 17.51 -1.15 21.28
N LEU A 169 18.47 -0.92 20.39
CA LEU A 169 19.87 -0.75 20.77
C LEU A 169 20.12 0.64 21.36
N GLU A 170 19.47 1.69 20.84
CA GLU A 170 19.53 3.04 21.38
C GLU A 170 18.92 3.13 22.78
N GLU A 171 17.81 2.45 23.05
CA GLU A 171 17.21 2.31 24.39
C GLU A 171 18.16 1.66 25.40
N LYS A 172 19.07 0.80 24.94
CA LYS A 172 20.14 0.19 25.73
C LYS A 172 21.42 1.03 25.80
N GLY A 173 21.38 2.27 25.31
CA GLY A 173 22.50 3.22 25.35
C GLY A 173 23.57 3.03 24.27
N ILE A 174 23.30 2.23 23.25
CA ILE A 174 24.21 2.05 22.11
C ILE A 174 23.84 3.07 21.02
N SER A 175 24.70 4.07 20.81
CA SER A 175 24.46 5.10 19.81
C SER A 175 24.69 4.59 18.38
N ARG A 176 24.00 5.21 17.42
CA ARG A 176 24.13 4.91 15.99
C ARG A 176 25.58 4.96 15.51
N ALA A 177 26.39 5.93 15.99
CA ALA A 177 27.80 6.03 15.60
C ALA A 177 28.63 4.78 15.97
N VAL A 178 28.31 4.11 17.08
CA VAL A 178 28.93 2.84 17.47
C VAL A 178 28.53 1.72 16.51
N LEU A 179 27.25 1.66 16.13
CA LEU A 179 26.74 0.66 15.19
C LEU A 179 27.35 0.83 13.80
N ASP A 180 27.38 2.06 13.27
CA ASP A 180 27.99 2.38 11.97
C ASP A 180 29.49 2.02 11.95
N ASN A 181 30.22 2.29 13.03
CA ASN A 181 31.62 1.88 13.17
C ASN A 181 31.81 0.35 13.16
N LEU A 182 30.92 -0.38 13.83
CA LEU A 182 30.96 -1.84 13.84
C LEU A 182 30.59 -2.44 12.46
N CYS A 183 29.67 -1.80 11.74
CA CYS A 183 29.36 -2.18 10.34
C CYS A 183 30.57 -1.95 9.43
N THR A 184 31.26 -0.79 9.54
CA THR A 184 32.46 -0.49 8.75
C THR A 184 33.60 -1.49 9.02
N LYS A 185 33.66 -2.03 10.25
CA LYS A 185 34.63 -3.07 10.63
C LYS A 185 34.22 -4.48 10.21
N GLY A 186 33.07 -4.67 9.58
CA GLY A 186 32.57 -5.98 9.17
C GLY A 186 32.11 -6.88 10.34
N VAL A 187 31.89 -6.28 11.52
CA VAL A 187 31.41 -7.00 12.72
C VAL A 187 29.89 -7.14 12.69
N LEU A 188 29.20 -6.10 12.21
CA LEU A 188 27.74 -6.08 12.06
C LEU A 188 27.33 -5.95 10.61
N GLU A 189 26.21 -6.58 10.28
CA GLU A 189 25.45 -6.36 9.05
C GLU A 189 24.22 -5.55 9.37
N CYS A 190 23.97 -4.49 8.59
CA CYS A 190 22.80 -3.64 8.70
C CYS A 190 21.80 -3.96 7.58
N THR A 191 20.56 -4.27 7.95
CA THR A 191 19.44 -4.48 7.02
C THR A 191 18.29 -3.56 7.37
N LYS A 192 17.48 -3.16 6.38
CA LYS A 192 16.27 -2.39 6.64
C LYS A 192 15.11 -3.33 6.91
N VAL A 193 14.46 -3.17 8.05
CA VAL A 193 13.25 -3.88 8.44
C VAL A 193 12.06 -2.91 8.52
N ASN A 194 10.85 -3.41 8.31
CA ASN A 194 9.67 -2.57 8.50
C ASN A 194 9.56 -2.22 9.98
N LYS A 195 9.47 -0.93 10.30
CA LYS A 195 9.18 -0.47 11.65
C LYS A 195 7.73 -0.83 11.97
N SER A 196 7.52 -1.78 12.87
CA SER A 196 6.21 -2.04 13.44
C SER A 196 5.90 -0.91 14.42
N ILE A 197 4.94 -0.07 14.07
CA ILE A 197 4.40 0.91 15.02
C ILE A 197 3.29 0.17 15.76
N ASP A 198 3.61 -0.39 16.90
CA ASP A 198 2.61 -0.92 17.80
C ASP A 198 2.04 0.23 18.64
N LEU A 199 0.96 0.81 18.13
CA LEU A 199 0.25 1.93 18.78
C LEU A 199 -0.48 1.48 20.05
N TYR A 200 -0.61 0.19 20.29
CA TYR A 200 -1.46 -0.37 21.33
C TYR A 200 -0.70 -1.15 22.40
N SER A 201 0.61 -1.36 22.25
CA SER A 201 1.43 -2.12 23.20
C SER A 201 1.41 -1.59 24.64
N SER A 202 1.18 -0.29 24.81
CA SER A 202 1.07 0.38 26.09
C SER A 202 -0.36 0.44 26.66
N ILE A 203 -1.37 0.04 25.88
CA ILE A 203 -2.76 0.03 26.32
C ILE A 203 -3.06 -1.36 26.89
N PRO A 204 -3.38 -1.47 28.20
CA PRO A 204 -3.78 -2.75 28.75
C PRO A 204 -5.04 -3.22 28.03
N LEU A 205 -4.95 -4.37 27.36
CA LEU A 205 -6.12 -5.00 26.75
C LEU A 205 -7.07 -5.41 27.88
N GLN A 206 -8.17 -4.70 28.03
CA GLN A 206 -9.28 -5.16 28.86
C GLN A 206 -9.99 -6.28 28.07
N ASN A 207 -9.63 -7.51 28.35
CA ASN A 207 -10.29 -8.69 27.78
C ASN A 207 -11.62 -8.99 28.52
N GLU A 208 -12.42 -7.96 28.77
CA GLU A 208 -13.76 -8.20 29.26
C GLU A 208 -14.63 -8.73 28.12
N PRO A 209 -15.35 -9.83 28.35
CA PRO A 209 -16.25 -10.37 27.33
C PRO A 209 -17.33 -9.34 27.00
N ILE A 210 -17.60 -9.14 25.72
CA ILE A 210 -18.69 -8.25 25.28
C ILE A 210 -20.02 -8.86 25.75
N VAL A 211 -20.66 -8.19 26.70
CA VAL A 211 -21.99 -8.55 27.20
C VAL A 211 -23.00 -7.62 26.53
N LEU A 212 -23.86 -8.19 25.70
CA LEU A 212 -24.93 -7.46 25.03
C LEU A 212 -26.16 -7.34 25.96
N THR A 213 -26.90 -6.22 25.85
CA THR A 213 -28.23 -6.12 26.44
C THR A 213 -29.20 -7.05 25.71
N GLN A 214 -30.39 -7.27 26.28
CA GLN A 214 -31.40 -8.13 25.64
C GLN A 214 -31.76 -7.64 24.24
N GLU A 215 -31.91 -6.31 24.04
CA GLU A 215 -32.24 -5.72 22.74
C GLU A 215 -31.07 -5.87 21.74
N GLN A 216 -29.84 -5.67 22.20
CA GLN A 216 -28.64 -5.84 21.38
C GLN A 216 -28.44 -7.31 20.99
N GLN A 217 -28.71 -8.25 21.92
CA GLN A 217 -28.65 -9.69 21.63
C GLN A 217 -29.69 -10.09 20.58
N ALA A 218 -30.93 -9.61 20.72
CA ALA A 218 -31.96 -9.87 19.73
C ALA A 218 -31.59 -9.34 18.32
N ALA A 219 -30.97 -8.15 18.27
CA ALA A 219 -30.48 -7.58 17.01
C ALA A 219 -29.31 -8.42 16.43
N TYR A 220 -28.39 -8.89 17.26
CA TYR A 220 -27.29 -9.77 16.86
C TYR A 220 -27.83 -11.08 16.28
N ASP A 221 -28.74 -11.76 17.00
CA ASP A 221 -29.31 -13.03 16.57
C ASP A 221 -30.10 -12.92 15.26
N ALA A 222 -30.71 -11.74 15.01
CA ALA A 222 -31.39 -11.45 13.75
C ALA A 222 -30.43 -11.22 12.56
N LEU A 223 -29.21 -10.74 12.81
CA LEU A 223 -28.20 -10.50 11.77
C LEU A 223 -27.40 -11.77 11.41
N LEU A 224 -27.21 -12.66 12.37
CA LEU A 224 -26.33 -13.82 12.23
C LEU A 224 -26.66 -14.72 11.04
N PRO A 225 -27.91 -15.09 10.75
CA PRO A 225 -28.25 -15.92 9.58
C PRO A 225 -27.82 -15.30 8.25
N GLY A 226 -27.90 -13.96 8.13
CA GLY A 226 -27.49 -13.26 6.92
C GLY A 226 -25.96 -13.19 6.73
N LEU A 227 -25.17 -13.34 7.81
CA LEU A 227 -23.71 -13.43 7.74
C LEU A 227 -23.23 -14.84 7.35
N GLU A 228 -24.00 -15.87 7.68
CA GLU A 228 -23.69 -17.27 7.38
C GLU A 228 -24.14 -17.69 5.96
N ASP A 229 -25.02 -16.92 5.34
CA ASP A 229 -25.48 -17.18 3.98
C ASP A 229 -24.44 -16.75 2.93
N THR A 230 -24.37 -17.49 1.84
CA THR A 230 -23.52 -17.15 0.67
C THR A 230 -24.13 -16.08 -0.23
N ALA A 231 -25.43 -15.80 -0.11
CA ALA A 231 -26.10 -14.74 -0.84
C ALA A 231 -25.87 -13.38 -0.18
N PRO A 232 -25.82 -12.29 -0.96
CA PRO A 232 -25.67 -10.94 -0.38
C PRO A 232 -26.97 -10.55 0.35
N HIS A 233 -26.81 -10.13 1.61
CA HIS A 233 -27.88 -9.63 2.45
C HIS A 233 -27.69 -8.15 2.80
N SER A 234 -28.79 -7.45 3.01
CA SER A 234 -28.78 -6.06 3.50
C SER A 234 -29.65 -5.97 4.75
N ALA A 235 -29.10 -5.40 5.81
CA ALA A 235 -29.81 -5.18 7.05
C ALA A 235 -29.57 -3.75 7.55
N LEU A 236 -30.57 -3.13 8.15
CA LEU A 236 -30.48 -1.83 8.80
C LEU A 236 -30.55 -1.98 10.31
N LEU A 237 -29.41 -1.75 10.99
CA LEU A 237 -29.37 -1.66 12.44
C LEU A 237 -29.70 -0.21 12.86
N TYR A 238 -30.96 0.01 13.30
CA TYR A 238 -31.45 1.29 13.71
C TYR A 238 -31.31 1.48 15.23
N GLY A 239 -30.91 2.69 15.65
CA GLY A 239 -30.79 3.05 17.07
C GLY A 239 -30.17 4.42 17.26
N VAL A 240 -30.45 5.06 18.40
CA VAL A 240 -29.90 6.37 18.76
C VAL A 240 -28.38 6.34 18.96
N THR A 241 -27.73 7.50 18.94
CA THR A 241 -26.32 7.62 19.27
C THR A 241 -26.08 7.12 20.69
N GLY A 242 -25.05 6.29 20.89
CA GLY A 242 -24.76 5.70 22.21
C GLY A 242 -25.54 4.42 22.55
N SER A 243 -26.45 3.93 21.70
CA SER A 243 -27.21 2.69 21.95
C SER A 243 -26.37 1.39 21.84
N GLY A 244 -25.07 1.50 21.63
CA GLY A 244 -24.16 0.35 21.58
C GLY A 244 -24.21 -0.46 20.27
N LYS A 245 -24.64 0.12 19.15
CA LYS A 245 -24.63 -0.52 17.82
C LYS A 245 -23.26 -1.14 17.48
N THR A 246 -22.18 -0.44 17.83
CA THR A 246 -20.81 -0.92 17.61
C THR A 246 -20.53 -2.23 18.36
N LEU A 247 -21.10 -2.43 19.55
CA LEU A 247 -20.92 -3.66 20.33
C LEU A 247 -21.56 -4.86 19.61
N VAL A 248 -22.69 -4.65 18.93
CA VAL A 248 -23.34 -5.70 18.12
C VAL A 248 -22.46 -6.15 16.95
N PHE A 249 -21.71 -5.21 16.32
CA PHE A 249 -20.78 -5.54 15.23
C PHE A 249 -19.46 -6.15 15.72
N LEU A 250 -19.07 -5.92 16.98
CA LEU A 250 -17.84 -6.46 17.56
C LEU A 250 -18.02 -7.84 18.18
N LYS A 251 -19.27 -8.28 18.42
CA LYS A 251 -19.61 -9.60 18.94
C LYS A 251 -19.41 -10.68 17.88
#